data_4f12dde2378462cdd86327cc699730d4
#
_entry.id   4f12dde2378462cdd86327cc699730d4
#
_cell.length_a   1.000
_cell.length_b   1.000
_cell.length_c   1.000
_cell.angle_alpha   90.00
_cell.angle_beta   90.00
_cell.angle_gamma   90.00
#
_symmetry.space_group_name_H-M   'P 1'
#
loop_
_entity.id
_entity.type
_entity.pdbx_description
1 polymer ?
#
loop_
_entity_poly.entity_id
_entity_poly.type
_entity_poly.pdbx_seq_one_letter_code
_entity_poly.pdbx_strand_id
1 'polypeptide(L)'
;MFGLRNLIKNKAYTEALSECAATPGPVARVIHSAIRRYSSPRSELREIVQESGQLEVPKLEKHLSVLLTVAYIAPLIGLLGSVLGLVDTFVQINAVGGFATVSEISQGVYEALITSAAGLMVAIPAFVCYSHLRASAKNIMHDMESAGIEIVNAICDFRNAPTDIISIRPDQDEGSEEKGG
;
A
#
# COMPACT_ATOMS: atom_id res chain seq x y z
N MET A 1 -1.21 -9.92 14.69
CA MET A 1 -1.67 -8.85 15.59
C MET A 1 -1.94 -9.34 17.02
N PHE A 2 -2.60 -10.49 17.25
CA PHE A 2 -2.91 -10.95 18.61
C PHE A 2 -1.69 -11.17 19.52
N GLY A 3 -0.60 -11.71 19.02
CA GLY A 3 0.65 -11.92 19.79
C GLY A 3 1.27 -10.61 20.26
N LEU A 4 1.37 -9.64 19.38
CA LEU A 4 1.99 -8.35 19.67
C LEU A 4 1.23 -7.55 20.75
N ARG A 5 -0.11 -7.58 20.68
CA ARG A 5 -0.98 -6.96 21.69
C ARG A 5 -0.79 -7.58 23.07
N ASN A 6 -0.58 -8.90 23.14
CA ASN A 6 -0.35 -9.61 24.38
C ASN A 6 1.04 -9.26 24.98
N LEU A 7 2.07 -9.13 24.13
CA LEU A 7 3.40 -8.69 24.56
C LEU A 7 3.38 -7.26 25.12
N ILE A 8 2.63 -6.35 24.51
CA ILE A 8 2.46 -4.98 25.00
C ILE A 8 1.71 -4.96 26.34
N LYS A 9 0.66 -5.78 26.46
CA LYS A 9 -0.08 -5.94 27.72
C LYS A 9 0.83 -6.40 28.86
N ASN A 10 1.76 -7.30 28.56
CA ASN A 10 2.73 -7.83 29.54
C ASN A 10 3.95 -6.90 29.75
N LYS A 11 3.95 -5.70 29.14
CA LYS A 11 5.07 -4.73 29.17
C LYS A 11 6.39 -5.30 28.62
N ALA A 12 6.35 -6.39 27.85
CA ALA A 12 7.49 -7.03 27.20
C ALA A 12 7.88 -6.30 25.89
N TYR A 13 8.22 -5.00 25.98
CA TYR A 13 8.51 -4.16 24.82
C TYR A 13 9.73 -4.62 24.02
N THR A 14 10.73 -5.21 24.67
CA THR A 14 11.94 -5.75 24.01
C THR A 14 11.62 -6.94 23.11
N GLU A 15 10.76 -7.85 23.57
CA GLU A 15 10.30 -8.99 22.78
C GLU A 15 9.40 -8.51 21.63
N ALA A 16 8.51 -7.55 21.88
CA ALA A 16 7.67 -6.96 20.83
C ALA A 16 8.51 -6.28 19.74
N LEU A 17 9.60 -5.60 20.09
CA LEU A 17 10.54 -5.00 19.13
C LEU A 17 11.27 -6.07 18.30
N SER A 18 11.73 -7.15 18.93
CA SER A 18 12.40 -8.24 18.22
C SER A 18 11.47 -8.97 17.24
N GLU A 19 10.22 -9.19 17.62
CA GLU A 19 9.20 -9.80 16.77
C GLU A 19 8.84 -8.90 15.57
N CYS A 20 8.69 -7.58 15.80
CA CYS A 20 8.51 -6.62 14.72
C CYS A 20 9.71 -6.55 13.78
N ALA A 21 10.94 -6.66 14.30
CA ALA A 21 12.14 -6.67 13.47
C ALA A 21 12.29 -7.96 12.65
N ALA A 22 11.81 -9.09 13.17
CA ALA A 22 11.80 -10.37 12.48
C ALA A 22 10.69 -10.47 11.40
N THR A 23 9.63 -9.67 11.53
CA THR A 23 8.50 -9.69 10.58
C THR A 23 8.77 -8.73 9.42
N PRO A 24 8.96 -9.22 8.17
CA PRO A 24 9.12 -8.35 7.02
C PRO A 24 7.77 -7.71 6.66
N GLY A 25 7.76 -6.39 6.48
CA GLY A 25 6.56 -5.69 6.01
C GLY A 25 6.49 -4.24 6.45
N PRO A 26 5.75 -3.39 5.73
CA PRO A 26 5.62 -1.98 6.06
C PRO A 26 4.84 -1.77 7.37
N VAL A 27 3.82 -2.58 7.64
CA VAL A 27 3.03 -2.53 8.88
C VAL A 27 3.92 -2.78 10.10
N ALA A 28 4.80 -3.80 10.05
CA ALA A 28 5.71 -4.12 11.14
C ALA A 28 6.70 -2.98 11.42
N ARG A 29 7.18 -2.27 10.38
CA ARG A 29 8.06 -1.11 10.54
C ARG A 29 7.38 0.07 11.20
N VAL A 30 6.12 0.35 10.85
CA VAL A 30 5.33 1.41 11.49
C VAL A 30 5.09 1.09 12.97
N ILE A 31 4.72 -0.13 13.28
CA ILE A 31 4.53 -0.59 14.67
C ILE A 31 5.84 -0.53 15.46
N HIS A 32 6.95 -0.98 14.88
CA HIS A 32 8.27 -0.92 15.49
C HIS A 32 8.65 0.51 15.88
N SER A 33 8.37 1.50 15.03
CA SER A 33 8.66 2.91 15.33
C SER A 33 7.86 3.44 16.51
N ALA A 34 6.59 3.03 16.65
CA ALA A 34 5.73 3.38 17.78
C ALA A 34 6.20 2.74 19.09
N ILE A 35 6.51 1.43 19.06
CA ILE A 35 6.98 0.71 20.26
C ILE A 35 8.33 1.25 20.73
N ARG A 36 9.24 1.62 19.82
CA ARG A 36 10.53 2.20 20.16
C ARG A 36 10.40 3.47 21.01
N ARG A 37 9.31 4.21 20.87
CA ARG A 37 9.04 5.45 21.61
C ARG A 37 7.81 5.33 22.53
N TYR A 38 7.61 4.17 23.13
CA TYR A 38 6.45 3.87 24.00
C TYR A 38 6.24 4.86 25.16
N SER A 39 7.30 5.57 25.60
CA SER A 39 7.24 6.54 26.70
C SER A 39 6.68 7.90 26.28
N SER A 40 6.58 8.19 24.99
CA SER A 40 6.10 9.48 24.47
C SER A 40 4.60 9.68 24.72
N PRO A 41 4.13 10.93 24.79
CA PRO A 41 2.70 11.23 24.90
C PRO A 41 1.93 10.75 23.68
N ARG A 42 0.62 10.55 23.83
CA ARG A 42 -0.26 10.00 22.78
C ARG A 42 -0.22 10.80 21.48
N SER A 43 -0.11 12.11 21.58
CA SER A 43 -0.03 13.00 20.41
C SER A 43 1.23 12.73 19.60
N GLU A 44 2.38 12.64 20.25
CA GLU A 44 3.67 12.35 19.63
C GLU A 44 3.72 10.94 19.04
N LEU A 45 3.17 9.93 19.75
CA LEU A 45 3.07 8.57 19.22
C LEU A 45 2.26 8.50 17.90
N ARG A 46 1.17 9.26 17.81
CA ARG A 46 0.38 9.36 16.59
C ARG A 46 1.17 9.99 15.45
N GLU A 47 1.90 11.05 15.73
CA GLU A 47 2.74 11.74 14.76
C GLU A 47 3.84 10.82 14.22
N ILE A 48 4.53 10.09 15.11
CA ILE A 48 5.55 9.10 14.75
C ILE A 48 4.99 8.00 13.85
N VAL A 49 3.81 7.47 14.16
CA VAL A 49 3.14 6.46 13.35
C VAL A 49 2.80 7.01 11.97
N GLN A 50 2.26 8.22 11.91
CA GLN A 50 1.90 8.88 10.66
C GLN A 50 3.14 9.17 9.79
N GLU A 51 4.20 9.72 10.37
CA GLU A 51 5.46 9.96 9.66
C GLU A 51 6.08 8.66 9.15
N SER A 52 6.13 7.62 10.00
CA SER A 52 6.65 6.31 9.60
C SER A 52 5.83 5.68 8.47
N GLY A 53 4.51 5.83 8.50
CA GLY A 53 3.62 5.40 7.43
C GLY A 53 3.88 6.13 6.13
N GLN A 54 4.02 7.46 6.17
CA GLN A 54 4.31 8.28 5.00
C GLN A 54 5.65 7.93 4.34
N LEU A 55 6.66 7.52 5.11
CA LEU A 55 7.95 7.07 4.58
C LEU A 55 7.89 5.72 3.86
N GLU A 56 6.90 4.89 4.16
CA GLU A 56 6.71 3.60 3.49
C GLU A 56 5.91 3.71 2.18
N VAL A 57 5.04 4.72 2.03
CA VAL A 57 4.22 4.93 0.82
C VAL A 57 5.04 5.00 -0.46
N PRO A 58 6.13 5.81 -0.56
CA PRO A 58 6.92 5.87 -1.79
C PRO A 58 7.56 4.54 -2.18
N LYS A 59 7.86 3.68 -1.21
CA LYS A 59 8.43 2.35 -1.46
C LYS A 59 7.42 1.41 -2.10
N LEU A 60 6.15 1.53 -1.71
CA LEU A 60 5.04 0.76 -2.29
C LEU A 60 4.70 1.25 -3.70
N GLU A 61 4.81 2.56 -3.96
CA GLU A 61 4.42 3.18 -5.23
C GLU A 61 5.52 3.18 -6.29
N LYS A 62 6.79 2.96 -5.91
CA LYS A 62 7.96 3.09 -6.80
C LYS A 62 7.82 2.35 -8.13
N HIS A 63 7.34 1.10 -8.10
CA HIS A 63 7.21 0.26 -9.31
C HIS A 63 5.85 0.48 -10.02
N LEU A 64 4.85 1.00 -9.32
CA LEU A 64 3.55 1.34 -9.90
C LEU A 64 3.64 2.50 -10.88
N SER A 65 4.51 3.47 -10.59
CA SER A 65 4.74 4.63 -11.46
C SER A 65 5.24 4.23 -12.86
N VAL A 66 6.15 3.26 -12.94
CA VAL A 66 6.67 2.75 -14.23
C VAL A 66 5.54 2.10 -15.03
N LEU A 67 4.71 1.27 -14.39
CA LEU A 67 3.62 0.58 -15.05
C LEU A 67 2.56 1.56 -15.57
N LEU A 68 2.26 2.60 -14.80
CA LEU A 68 1.39 3.70 -15.21
C LEU A 68 1.95 4.44 -16.42
N THR A 69 3.24 4.73 -16.42
CA THR A 69 3.93 5.40 -17.53
C THR A 69 3.79 4.58 -18.81
N VAL A 70 4.03 3.26 -18.75
CA VAL A 70 3.84 2.37 -19.92
C VAL A 70 2.39 2.38 -20.41
N ALA A 71 1.42 2.31 -19.49
CA ALA A 71 0.00 2.32 -19.83
C ALA A 71 -0.43 3.61 -20.56
N TYR A 72 0.17 4.75 -20.23
CA TYR A 72 -0.14 6.02 -20.90
C TYR A 72 0.68 6.24 -22.18
N ILE A 73 1.95 5.87 -22.20
CA ILE A 73 2.83 6.13 -23.34
C ILE A 73 2.54 5.16 -24.50
N ALA A 74 2.21 3.90 -24.24
CA ALA A 74 2.00 2.91 -25.29
C ALA A 74 0.92 3.31 -26.32
N PRO A 75 -0.27 3.83 -25.92
CA PRO A 75 -1.25 4.31 -26.88
C PRO A 75 -0.77 5.52 -27.69
N LEU A 76 0.02 6.41 -27.06
CA LEU A 76 0.56 7.59 -27.75
C LEU A 76 1.58 7.20 -28.81
N ILE A 77 2.41 6.18 -28.54
CA ILE A 77 3.32 5.62 -29.55
C ILE A 77 2.53 4.99 -30.70
N GLY A 78 1.45 4.26 -30.39
CA GLY A 78 0.56 3.72 -31.42
C GLY A 78 -0.07 4.81 -32.30
N LEU A 79 -0.54 5.89 -31.69
CA LEU A 79 -1.07 7.05 -32.40
C LEU A 79 -0.01 7.75 -33.26
N LEU A 80 1.21 7.92 -32.72
CA LEU A 80 2.33 8.48 -33.46
C LEU A 80 2.63 7.65 -34.72
N GLY A 81 2.66 6.30 -34.57
CA GLY A 81 2.83 5.41 -35.70
C GLY A 81 1.77 5.57 -36.76
N SER A 82 0.50 5.78 -36.37
CA SER A 82 -0.58 6.06 -37.30
C SER A 82 -0.40 7.36 -38.08
N VAL A 83 0.03 8.42 -37.41
CA VAL A 83 0.32 9.71 -38.02
C VAL A 83 1.44 9.58 -39.07
N LEU A 84 2.53 8.88 -38.67
CA LEU A 84 3.67 8.65 -39.57
C LEU A 84 3.29 7.80 -40.79
N GLY A 85 2.47 6.75 -40.60
CA GLY A 85 1.98 5.93 -41.72
C GLY A 85 1.11 6.70 -42.70
N LEU A 86 0.25 7.61 -42.20
CA LEU A 86 -0.53 8.49 -43.06
C LEU A 86 0.35 9.51 -43.81
N VAL A 87 1.35 10.09 -43.12
CA VAL A 87 2.30 11.01 -43.76
C VAL A 87 3.05 10.31 -44.91
N ASP A 88 3.55 9.09 -44.65
CA ASP A 88 4.23 8.31 -45.70
C ASP A 88 3.31 8.02 -46.91
N THR A 89 2.04 7.66 -46.64
CA THR A 89 1.05 7.51 -47.69
C THR A 89 0.90 8.76 -48.55
N PHE A 90 0.79 9.94 -47.95
CA PHE A 90 0.68 11.20 -48.69
C PHE A 90 1.93 11.55 -49.48
N VAL A 91 3.12 11.24 -48.96
CA VAL A 91 4.40 11.42 -49.66
C VAL A 91 4.43 10.53 -50.93
N GLN A 92 4.03 9.27 -50.80
CA GLN A 92 3.99 8.34 -51.94
C GLN A 92 3.00 8.80 -53.02
N ILE A 93 1.79 9.26 -52.64
CA ILE A 93 0.80 9.81 -53.59
C ILE A 93 1.37 10.98 -54.38
N ASN A 94 2.07 11.90 -53.68
CA ASN A 94 2.67 13.05 -54.37
C ASN A 94 3.81 12.65 -55.32
N ALA A 95 4.59 11.62 -54.99
CA ALA A 95 5.70 11.15 -55.79
C ALA A 95 5.23 10.55 -57.14
N VAL A 96 4.02 9.97 -57.21
CA VAL A 96 3.40 9.44 -58.44
C VAL A 96 2.51 10.44 -59.16
N GLY A 97 2.66 11.74 -58.90
CA GLY A 97 1.96 12.82 -59.61
C GLY A 97 0.50 13.00 -59.18
N GLY A 98 0.12 12.53 -57.99
CA GLY A 98 -1.21 12.71 -57.42
C GLY A 98 -2.24 11.66 -57.84
N PHE A 99 -1.89 10.71 -58.69
CA PHE A 99 -2.75 9.60 -59.15
C PHE A 99 -2.46 8.34 -58.32
N ALA A 100 -2.97 8.29 -57.08
CA ALA A 100 -2.88 7.08 -56.27
C ALA A 100 -4.01 6.11 -56.57
N THR A 101 -3.69 4.84 -56.61
CA THR A 101 -4.70 3.79 -56.64
C THR A 101 -5.32 3.58 -55.26
N VAL A 102 -6.56 3.13 -55.19
CA VAL A 102 -7.25 2.78 -53.94
C VAL A 102 -6.42 1.75 -53.12
N SER A 103 -5.67 0.87 -53.82
CA SER A 103 -4.84 -0.13 -53.20
C SER A 103 -3.65 0.47 -52.43
N GLU A 104 -2.97 1.49 -52.96
CA GLU A 104 -1.84 2.16 -52.34
C GLU A 104 -2.26 2.94 -51.08
N ILE A 105 -3.41 3.64 -51.19
CA ILE A 105 -3.98 4.35 -50.00
C ILE A 105 -4.39 3.36 -48.93
N SER A 106 -5.00 2.23 -49.30
CA SER A 106 -5.44 1.20 -48.35
C SER A 106 -4.29 0.59 -47.58
N GLN A 107 -3.11 0.40 -48.20
CA GLN A 107 -1.94 -0.16 -47.55
C GLN A 107 -1.43 0.74 -46.45
N GLY A 108 -1.25 2.04 -46.66
CA GLY A 108 -0.77 2.97 -45.66
C GLY A 108 -1.77 3.17 -44.50
N VAL A 109 -3.08 3.18 -44.82
CA VAL A 109 -4.11 3.21 -43.77
C VAL A 109 -4.08 1.94 -42.93
N TYR A 110 -3.90 0.76 -43.57
CA TYR A 110 -3.79 -0.50 -42.85
C TYR A 110 -2.59 -0.54 -41.89
N GLU A 111 -1.41 -0.09 -42.30
CA GLU A 111 -0.22 0.01 -41.45
C GLU A 111 -0.45 0.96 -40.28
N ALA A 112 -1.09 2.11 -40.51
CA ALA A 112 -1.47 3.06 -39.49
C ALA A 112 -2.41 2.46 -38.45
N LEU A 113 -3.40 1.69 -38.88
CA LEU A 113 -4.34 1.03 -37.97
C LEU A 113 -3.68 -0.07 -37.12
N ILE A 114 -2.77 -0.87 -37.72
CA ILE A 114 -2.04 -1.92 -37.03
C ILE A 114 -1.14 -1.32 -35.91
N THR A 115 -0.45 -0.23 -36.19
CA THR A 115 0.41 0.42 -35.17
C THR A 115 -0.39 0.96 -33.98
N SER A 116 -1.57 1.54 -34.22
CA SER A 116 -2.51 1.92 -33.18
C SER A 116 -3.00 0.71 -32.39
N ALA A 117 -3.39 -0.35 -33.05
CA ALA A 117 -3.86 -1.58 -32.41
C ALA A 117 -2.76 -2.20 -31.52
N ALA A 118 -1.51 -2.23 -31.98
CA ALA A 118 -0.36 -2.72 -31.25
C ALA A 118 -0.12 -1.87 -29.97
N GLY A 119 -0.21 -0.54 -30.05
CA GLY A 119 -0.08 0.36 -28.90
C GLY A 119 -1.17 0.09 -27.85
N LEU A 120 -2.41 -0.12 -28.26
CA LEU A 120 -3.52 -0.46 -27.37
C LEU A 120 -3.38 -1.87 -26.76
N MET A 121 -2.86 -2.83 -27.53
CA MET A 121 -2.63 -4.20 -27.07
C MET A 121 -1.64 -4.25 -25.89
N VAL A 122 -0.68 -3.35 -25.84
CA VAL A 122 0.28 -3.21 -24.71
C VAL A 122 -0.33 -2.40 -23.57
N ALA A 123 -1.05 -1.31 -23.89
CA ALA A 123 -1.58 -0.39 -22.90
C ALA A 123 -2.65 -1.01 -21.99
N ILE A 124 -3.57 -1.80 -22.57
CA ILE A 124 -4.69 -2.37 -21.83
C ILE A 124 -4.23 -3.29 -20.68
N PRO A 125 -3.40 -4.32 -20.92
CA PRO A 125 -2.93 -5.18 -19.83
C PRO A 125 -2.06 -4.42 -18.83
N ALA A 126 -1.24 -3.47 -19.27
CA ALA A 126 -0.44 -2.63 -18.37
C ALA A 126 -1.33 -1.81 -17.42
N PHE A 127 -2.41 -1.23 -17.93
CA PHE A 127 -3.36 -0.47 -17.12
C PHE A 127 -4.14 -1.35 -16.13
N VAL A 128 -4.56 -2.54 -16.55
CA VAL A 128 -5.24 -3.50 -15.65
C VAL A 128 -4.33 -3.93 -14.52
N CYS A 129 -3.08 -4.30 -14.81
CA CYS A 129 -2.09 -4.65 -13.80
C CYS A 129 -1.81 -3.49 -12.83
N TYR A 130 -1.64 -2.27 -13.36
CA TYR A 130 -1.47 -1.07 -12.56
C TYR A 130 -2.65 -0.85 -11.61
N SER A 131 -3.87 -0.93 -12.10
CA SER A 131 -5.09 -0.71 -11.30
C SER A 131 -5.19 -1.72 -10.15
N HIS A 132 -4.92 -2.99 -10.42
CA HIS A 132 -4.94 -4.04 -9.40
C HIS A 132 -3.87 -3.85 -8.33
N LEU A 133 -2.63 -3.58 -8.75
CA LEU A 133 -1.52 -3.37 -7.82
C LEU A 133 -1.71 -2.09 -7.00
N ARG A 134 -2.25 -1.03 -7.59
CA ARG A 134 -2.59 0.21 -6.88
C ARG A 134 -3.63 -0.02 -5.78
N ALA A 135 -4.67 -0.82 -6.08
CA ALA A 135 -5.67 -1.19 -5.09
C ALA A 135 -5.04 -1.96 -3.92
N SER A 136 -4.15 -2.91 -4.20
CA SER A 136 -3.42 -3.66 -3.18
C SER A 136 -2.52 -2.75 -2.32
N ALA A 137 -1.78 -1.82 -2.94
CA ALA A 137 -0.96 -0.85 -2.22
C ALA A 137 -1.81 0.03 -1.29
N LYS A 138 -2.98 0.48 -1.75
CA LYS A 138 -3.92 1.26 -0.93
C LYS A 138 -4.44 0.47 0.27
N ASN A 139 -4.74 -0.81 0.10
CA ASN A 139 -5.15 -1.66 1.21
C ASN A 139 -4.03 -1.79 2.26
N ILE A 140 -2.77 -1.97 1.83
CA ILE A 140 -1.62 -2.02 2.73
C ILE A 140 -1.45 -0.69 3.49
N MET A 141 -1.66 0.46 2.84
CA MET A 141 -1.62 1.76 3.51
C MET A 141 -2.71 1.88 4.58
N HIS A 142 -3.92 1.42 4.27
CA HIS A 142 -5.02 1.39 5.25
C HIS A 142 -4.72 0.47 6.43
N ASP A 143 -4.12 -0.70 6.17
CA ASP A 143 -3.70 -1.63 7.22
C ASP A 143 -2.61 -1.03 8.11
N MET A 144 -1.64 -0.28 7.55
CA MET A 144 -0.63 0.45 8.32
C MET A 144 -1.25 1.49 9.25
N GLU A 145 -2.20 2.27 8.73
CA GLU A 145 -2.88 3.31 9.50
C GLU A 145 -3.72 2.70 10.63
N SER A 146 -4.51 1.68 10.33
CA SER A 146 -5.34 0.97 11.31
C SER A 146 -4.52 0.31 12.40
N ALA A 147 -3.45 -0.39 12.02
CA ALA A 147 -2.52 -1.03 12.95
C ALA A 147 -1.78 0.00 13.81
N GLY A 148 -1.40 1.14 13.23
CA GLY A 148 -0.77 2.24 13.94
C GLY A 148 -1.68 2.85 15.01
N ILE A 149 -2.95 3.06 14.70
CA ILE A 149 -3.94 3.57 15.67
C ILE A 149 -4.16 2.55 16.79
N GLU A 150 -4.31 1.27 16.45
CA GLU A 150 -4.51 0.20 17.43
C GLU A 150 -3.33 0.10 18.40
N ILE A 151 -2.09 0.16 17.91
CA ILE A 151 -0.89 0.05 18.74
C ILE A 151 -0.72 1.28 19.67
N VAL A 152 -1.00 2.48 19.17
CA VAL A 152 -0.95 3.72 19.98
C VAL A 152 -1.98 3.65 21.10
N ASN A 153 -3.19 3.20 20.81
CA ASN A 153 -4.23 3.01 21.84
C ASN A 153 -3.78 1.97 22.88
N ALA A 154 -3.27 0.81 22.42
CA ALA A 154 -2.79 -0.24 23.31
C ALA A 154 -1.67 0.25 24.24
N ILE A 155 -0.68 0.97 23.70
CA ILE A 155 0.42 1.54 24.52
C ILE A 155 -0.12 2.53 25.56
N CYS A 156 -1.04 3.41 25.17
CA CYS A 156 -1.59 4.40 26.09
C CYS A 156 -2.50 3.77 27.16
N ASP A 157 -3.33 2.81 26.80
CA ASP A 157 -4.26 2.14 27.72
C ASP A 157 -3.50 1.31 28.76
N PHE A 158 -2.48 0.55 28.35
CA PHE A 158 -1.69 -0.27 29.27
C PHE A 158 -0.69 0.54 30.11
N ARG A 159 -0.28 1.72 29.64
CA ARG A 159 0.53 2.65 30.44
C ARG A 159 -0.30 3.30 31.56
N ASN A 160 -1.55 3.62 31.30
CA ASN A 160 -2.44 4.29 32.24
C ASN A 160 -3.27 3.30 33.08
N ALA A 161 -3.19 1.99 32.80
CA ALA A 161 -3.83 0.98 33.63
C ALA A 161 -3.18 0.95 35.03
N PRO A 162 -3.92 1.23 36.11
CA PRO A 162 -3.41 1.07 37.45
C PRO A 162 -2.97 -0.37 37.68
N THR A 163 -1.82 -0.54 38.34
CA THR A 163 -1.20 -1.85 38.62
C THR A 163 -1.97 -2.64 39.71
N ASP A 164 -3.17 -2.19 40.05
CA ASP A 164 -4.00 -2.70 41.13
C ASP A 164 -5.18 -3.54 40.65
N ILE A 165 -4.94 -4.70 40.05
CA ILE A 165 -5.93 -5.77 40.05
C ILE A 165 -5.23 -7.12 40.24
N ILE A 166 -4.48 -7.30 41.29
CA ILE A 166 -4.23 -8.60 41.91
C ILE A 166 -4.11 -8.39 43.45
N SER A 167 -5.18 -8.01 44.08
CA SER A 167 -5.46 -8.40 45.43
C SER A 167 -6.79 -9.13 45.45
N ILE A 168 -6.76 -10.35 44.94
CA ILE A 168 -7.70 -11.37 45.37
C ILE A 168 -7.40 -11.52 46.88
N ARG A 169 -8.29 -10.95 47.67
CA ARG A 169 -8.33 -11.17 49.11
C ARG A 169 -8.82 -12.61 49.28
N PRO A 170 -8.00 -13.55 49.74
CA PRO A 170 -8.53 -14.82 50.20
C PRO A 170 -9.01 -14.64 51.64
N ASP A 171 -10.22 -15.11 51.89
CA ASP A 171 -10.71 -15.63 53.16
C ASP A 171 -10.73 -14.74 54.39
N GLN A 172 -11.91 -14.22 54.64
CA GLN A 172 -12.42 -14.11 56.00
C GLN A 172 -13.82 -14.79 56.04
N ASP A 173 -13.82 -16.11 55.89
CA ASP A 173 -14.88 -16.99 56.39
C ASP A 173 -14.20 -18.01 57.30
N GLU A 174 -13.89 -17.64 58.53
CA GLU A 174 -13.80 -18.57 59.64
C GLU A 174 -14.07 -17.81 60.95
N GLY A 175 -15.15 -18.19 61.57
CA GLY A 175 -15.19 -17.97 63.01
C GLY A 175 -16.36 -17.15 63.53
N SER A 176 -17.58 -17.69 63.53
CA SER A 176 -18.49 -17.46 64.66
C SER A 176 -19.53 -18.58 64.77
N GLU A 177 -19.00 -19.76 65.05
CA GLU A 177 -19.81 -20.69 65.83
C GLU A 177 -19.40 -20.60 67.31
N GLU A 178 -20.40 -20.69 68.13
CA GLU A 178 -20.35 -21.06 69.54
C GLU A 178 -20.38 -19.93 70.59
N LYS A 179 -21.53 -19.82 71.17
CA LYS A 179 -21.93 -19.79 72.56
C LYS A 179 -23.16 -18.92 72.70
N GLY A 180 -24.24 -19.35 73.27
CA GLY A 180 -24.58 -20.25 74.31
C GLY A 180 -25.89 -19.78 74.92
N GLY A 181 -26.59 -20.66 75.56
CA GLY A 181 -27.66 -20.34 76.49
C GLY A 181 -28.98 -20.88 76.16
#